data_a702e12765ebae9e040cb3971662d489
#
_entry.id   a702e12765ebae9e040cb3971662d489
#
_cell.length_a   1.000
_cell.length_b   1.000
_cell.length_c   1.000
_cell.angle_alpha   90.00
_cell.angle_beta   90.00
_cell.angle_gamma   90.00
#
_symmetry.space_group_name_H-M   'P 1'
#
loop_
_entity.id
_entity.type
_entity.pdbx_description
1 polymer ?
#
loop_
_entity_poly.entity_id
_entity_poly.type
_entity_poly.pdbx_seq_one_letter_code
_entity_poly.pdbx_strand_id
1 'polypeptide(L)'
;MGSKTIKGFAIICLFLCINGCGEHTQTGEAIKKNTQTDSLEKQARDSLFANNTYARNLLRSGMAKATDSLTFYRLMNHYVKACFASSDFDSVLYYNQIIARFCREASDSPSIHDMKANVYNMTGNYWIQKAEPDSSLAYYRKAYEEQRLGNNVFNLPELCFNLADASNHLGNYADGAFYYRRGLFLCDSLQLPDTKKWTVYWGLGQTYMELRDFELSNYYYELAGNYYQEMNPYEKWGYLNNRGNHFYYKKDYLQAEYYISRGLHVLDDYPQMIFERNLSKGNLGELYMLNGKLDSAQIYLNDSYRYFTEMNNRSALYYIETQLIELALKQGDISRAGRLIANATPGVHIDANMINIRNQYLEHYYERTGDYRRAYEYLKRDVALNDSIRNERVRTRVAELDMR
;
A
#
# COMPACT_ATOMS: atom_id res chain seq x y z
N MET A 1 -16.24 0.41 12.45
CA MET A 1 -15.36 1.50 11.99
C MET A 1 -13.94 0.98 12.02
N GLY A 2 -13.43 0.53 10.87
CA GLY A 2 -12.12 -0.09 10.77
C GLY A 2 -11.02 0.95 10.90
N SER A 3 -10.11 0.73 11.84
CA SER A 3 -8.86 1.48 11.97
C SER A 3 -8.07 1.36 10.67
N LYS A 4 -8.00 2.44 9.88
CA LYS A 4 -7.01 2.56 8.80
C LYS A 4 -5.66 2.72 9.46
N THR A 5 -4.92 1.63 9.60
CA THR A 5 -3.55 1.65 10.13
C THR A 5 -2.66 2.29 9.08
N ILE A 6 -2.14 3.48 9.38
CA ILE A 6 -1.08 4.09 8.58
C ILE A 6 0.22 3.40 8.98
N LYS A 7 0.81 2.67 8.07
CA LYS A 7 2.19 2.25 8.18
C LYS A 7 3.02 3.31 7.47
N GLY A 8 3.97 3.88 8.18
CA GLY A 8 4.98 4.84 7.74
C GLY A 8 4.60 5.83 6.64
N PHE A 9 5.34 6.90 6.50
CA PHE A 9 5.15 7.94 5.48
C PHE A 9 5.06 7.47 4.02
N ALA A 10 5.42 6.23 3.73
CA ALA A 10 5.04 5.57 2.52
C ALA A 10 3.53 5.30 2.61
N ILE A 11 2.72 6.19 2.05
CA ILE A 11 1.36 5.80 1.69
C ILE A 11 1.54 4.70 0.67
N ILE A 12 1.47 3.48 1.18
CA ILE A 12 1.33 2.34 0.32
C ILE A 12 -0.08 2.47 -0.20
N CYS A 13 -0.19 2.97 -1.44
CA CYS A 13 -1.41 2.82 -2.17
C CYS A 13 -1.65 1.32 -2.22
N LEU A 14 -2.60 0.85 -1.44
CA LEU A 14 -3.20 -0.45 -1.68
C LEU A 14 -3.79 -0.36 -3.08
N PHE A 15 -3.00 -0.79 -4.06
CA PHE A 15 -3.50 -0.98 -5.39
C PHE A 15 -4.47 -2.13 -5.33
N LEU A 16 -5.72 -1.77 -5.16
CA LEU A 16 -6.81 -2.60 -5.60
C LEU A 16 -6.74 -2.62 -7.13
N CYS A 17 -5.77 -3.36 -7.68
CA CYS A 17 -5.81 -3.76 -9.08
C CYS A 17 -6.97 -4.73 -9.25
N ILE A 18 -8.19 -4.22 -9.10
CA ILE A 18 -9.42 -4.96 -9.38
C ILE A 18 -9.78 -4.82 -10.86
N ASN A 19 -8.97 -4.12 -11.63
CA ASN A 19 -9.14 -4.03 -13.08
C ASN A 19 -8.68 -5.35 -13.72
N GLY A 20 -9.58 -6.32 -13.77
CA GLY A 20 -9.37 -7.52 -14.54
C GLY A 20 -8.98 -7.14 -15.97
N CYS A 21 -7.83 -7.64 -16.43
CA CYS A 21 -7.45 -7.63 -17.84
C CYS A 21 -8.61 -8.14 -18.68
N GLY A 22 -8.88 -7.46 -19.79
CA GLY A 22 -9.82 -7.95 -20.77
C GLY A 22 -9.42 -9.37 -21.21
N GLU A 23 -10.38 -10.27 -21.22
CA GLU A 23 -10.18 -11.63 -21.69
C GLU A 23 -9.75 -11.62 -23.16
N HIS A 24 -8.48 -11.94 -23.41
CA HIS A 24 -8.13 -12.62 -24.66
C HIS A 24 -8.33 -14.10 -24.40
N THR A 25 -9.51 -14.61 -24.79
CA THR A 25 -9.81 -16.04 -24.79
C THR A 25 -8.94 -16.72 -25.84
N GLN A 26 -7.90 -17.44 -25.40
CA GLN A 26 -7.33 -18.51 -26.22
C GLN A 26 -8.14 -19.78 -25.97
N THR A 27 -8.59 -20.31 -27.07
CA THR A 27 -9.42 -21.48 -27.29
C THR A 27 -8.85 -22.77 -26.71
N GLY A 28 -9.68 -23.48 -25.96
CA GLY A 28 -9.40 -24.87 -25.61
C GLY A 28 -10.38 -25.46 -24.60
N GLU A 29 -11.61 -25.44 -24.87
CA GLU A 29 -12.74 -26.30 -24.52
C GLU A 29 -14.03 -25.52 -24.76
N ALA A 30 -14.95 -26.10 -25.52
CA ALA A 30 -16.22 -25.45 -25.86
C ALA A 30 -17.13 -25.39 -24.62
N ILE A 31 -16.91 -24.40 -23.76
CA ILE A 31 -17.87 -23.99 -22.72
C ILE A 31 -19.10 -23.51 -23.47
N LYS A 32 -20.27 -24.12 -23.25
CA LYS A 32 -21.55 -23.62 -23.76
C LYS A 32 -21.67 -22.15 -23.36
N LYS A 33 -21.48 -21.21 -24.31
CA LYS A 33 -21.59 -19.79 -24.09
C LYS A 33 -23.00 -19.47 -23.58
N ASN A 34 -23.12 -19.14 -22.31
CA ASN A 34 -24.34 -18.54 -21.78
C ASN A 34 -24.24 -17.01 -21.99
N THR A 35 -24.55 -16.59 -23.23
CA THR A 35 -24.42 -15.19 -23.67
C THR A 35 -25.09 -14.17 -22.75
N GLN A 36 -26.10 -14.56 -21.99
CA GLN A 36 -26.82 -13.69 -21.08
C GLN A 36 -26.04 -13.47 -19.77
N THR A 37 -25.45 -14.51 -19.18
CA THR A 37 -24.62 -14.39 -17.96
C THR A 37 -23.32 -13.67 -18.25
N ASP A 38 -22.69 -13.90 -19.42
CA ASP A 38 -21.45 -13.24 -19.83
C ASP A 38 -21.67 -11.73 -20.05
N SER A 39 -22.83 -11.34 -20.61
CA SER A 39 -23.20 -9.91 -20.75
C SER A 39 -23.37 -9.23 -19.38
N LEU A 40 -24.06 -9.89 -18.43
CA LEU A 40 -24.26 -9.35 -17.07
C LEU A 40 -22.93 -9.24 -16.31
N GLU A 41 -22.05 -10.22 -16.47
CA GLU A 41 -20.71 -10.21 -15.88
C GLU A 41 -19.88 -9.04 -16.41
N LYS A 42 -19.86 -8.82 -17.73
CA LYS A 42 -19.16 -7.70 -18.35
C LYS A 42 -19.67 -6.36 -17.84
N GLN A 43 -20.99 -6.14 -17.86
CA GLN A 43 -21.60 -4.92 -17.35
C GLN A 43 -21.29 -4.68 -15.87
N ALA A 44 -21.27 -5.75 -15.05
CA ALA A 44 -20.92 -5.65 -13.65
C ALA A 44 -19.46 -5.24 -13.45
N ARG A 45 -18.53 -5.80 -14.22
CA ARG A 45 -17.11 -5.41 -14.17
C ARG A 45 -16.91 -3.95 -14.54
N ASP A 46 -17.54 -3.50 -15.62
CA ASP A 46 -17.44 -2.12 -16.11
C ASP A 46 -18.00 -1.10 -15.10
N SER A 47 -18.98 -1.53 -14.30
CA SER A 47 -19.67 -0.67 -13.31
C SER A 47 -19.10 -0.77 -11.89
N LEU A 48 -18.13 -1.64 -11.64
CA LEU A 48 -17.68 -2.04 -10.29
C LEU A 48 -17.32 -0.86 -9.40
N PHE A 49 -16.61 0.12 -9.94
CA PHE A 49 -16.15 1.30 -9.21
C PHE A 49 -17.09 2.50 -9.32
N ALA A 50 -17.74 2.65 -10.48
CA ALA A 50 -18.64 3.78 -10.72
C ALA A 50 -19.98 3.60 -9.97
N ASN A 51 -20.50 2.37 -9.91
CA ASN A 51 -21.75 2.04 -9.24
C ASN A 51 -21.72 0.60 -8.69
N ASN A 52 -21.10 0.42 -7.53
CA ASN A 52 -20.92 -0.89 -6.90
C ASN A 52 -22.24 -1.60 -6.60
N THR A 53 -23.27 -0.87 -6.16
CA THR A 53 -24.61 -1.43 -5.89
C THR A 53 -25.22 -2.03 -7.15
N TYR A 54 -25.12 -1.33 -8.27
CA TYR A 54 -25.59 -1.82 -9.57
C TYR A 54 -24.79 -3.07 -10.00
N ALA A 55 -23.47 -3.04 -9.90
CA ALA A 55 -22.62 -4.19 -10.20
C ALA A 55 -23.00 -5.44 -9.38
N ARG A 56 -23.21 -5.29 -8.07
CA ARG A 56 -23.63 -6.38 -7.16
C ARG A 56 -25.00 -6.95 -7.58
N ASN A 57 -25.95 -6.12 -7.99
CA ASN A 57 -27.27 -6.57 -8.44
C ASN A 57 -27.19 -7.32 -9.76
N LEU A 58 -26.37 -6.88 -10.72
CA LEU A 58 -26.12 -7.60 -11.97
C LEU A 58 -25.54 -9.00 -11.71
N LEU A 59 -24.55 -9.11 -10.82
CA LEU A 59 -23.92 -10.38 -10.46
C LEU A 59 -24.89 -11.33 -9.76
N ARG A 60 -25.76 -10.83 -8.86
CA ARG A 60 -26.82 -11.63 -8.25
C ARG A 60 -27.80 -12.15 -9.30
N SER A 61 -28.22 -11.29 -10.26
CA SER A 61 -29.07 -11.70 -11.37
C SER A 61 -28.39 -12.73 -12.27
N GLY A 62 -27.10 -12.56 -12.53
CA GLY A 62 -26.31 -13.54 -13.28
C GLY A 62 -26.22 -14.90 -12.58
N MET A 63 -25.92 -14.90 -11.28
CA MET A 63 -25.90 -16.14 -10.48
C MET A 63 -27.25 -16.86 -10.47
N ALA A 64 -28.36 -16.13 -10.38
CA ALA A 64 -29.70 -16.72 -10.45
C ALA A 64 -30.03 -17.35 -11.83
N LYS A 65 -29.35 -16.92 -12.90
CA LYS A 65 -29.52 -17.40 -14.27
C LYS A 65 -28.47 -18.43 -14.70
N ALA A 66 -27.46 -18.68 -13.86
CA ALA A 66 -26.41 -19.64 -14.15
C ALA A 66 -26.98 -21.05 -14.25
N THR A 67 -26.65 -21.75 -15.32
CA THR A 67 -27.13 -23.12 -15.63
C THR A 67 -26.16 -24.21 -15.20
N ASP A 68 -24.97 -23.85 -14.81
CA ASP A 68 -23.93 -24.75 -14.31
C ASP A 68 -23.16 -24.13 -13.12
N SER A 69 -22.56 -25.00 -12.32
CA SER A 69 -21.86 -24.59 -11.10
C SER A 69 -20.63 -23.74 -11.38
N LEU A 70 -19.90 -24.02 -12.47
CA LEU A 70 -18.68 -23.27 -12.80
C LEU A 70 -19.00 -21.80 -13.08
N THR A 71 -20.03 -21.55 -13.91
CA THR A 71 -20.55 -20.20 -14.20
C THR A 71 -21.05 -19.52 -12.93
N PHE A 72 -21.81 -20.23 -12.07
CA PHE A 72 -22.31 -19.69 -10.83
C PHE A 72 -21.18 -19.21 -9.90
N TYR A 73 -20.17 -20.04 -9.67
CA TYR A 73 -19.06 -19.70 -8.76
C TYR A 73 -18.08 -18.69 -9.38
N ARG A 74 -17.94 -18.64 -10.72
CA ARG A 74 -17.21 -17.56 -11.40
C ARG A 74 -17.85 -16.20 -11.14
N LEU A 75 -19.16 -16.09 -11.29
CA LEU A 75 -19.91 -14.86 -10.97
C LEU A 75 -19.83 -14.51 -9.48
N MET A 76 -19.83 -15.52 -8.60
CA MET A 76 -19.63 -15.30 -7.17
C MET A 76 -18.23 -14.74 -6.86
N ASN A 77 -17.17 -15.14 -7.57
CA ASN A 77 -15.86 -14.53 -7.47
C ASN A 77 -15.88 -13.03 -7.78
N HIS A 78 -16.59 -12.62 -8.86
CA HIS A 78 -16.76 -11.20 -9.17
C HIS A 78 -17.59 -10.47 -8.10
N TYR A 79 -18.57 -11.15 -7.52
CA TYR A 79 -19.34 -10.61 -6.41
C TYR A 79 -18.48 -10.37 -5.17
N VAL A 80 -17.53 -11.26 -4.85
CA VAL A 80 -16.53 -11.06 -3.79
C VAL A 80 -15.68 -9.82 -4.05
N LYS A 81 -15.23 -9.60 -5.30
CA LYS A 81 -14.51 -8.37 -5.67
C LYS A 81 -15.37 -7.11 -5.43
N ALA A 82 -16.66 -7.18 -5.76
CA ALA A 82 -17.58 -6.07 -5.51
C ALA A 82 -17.82 -5.83 -4.01
N CYS A 83 -17.90 -6.87 -3.18
CA CYS A 83 -17.96 -6.74 -1.73
C CYS A 83 -16.70 -6.07 -1.18
N PHE A 84 -15.53 -6.49 -1.66
CA PHE A 84 -14.27 -5.89 -1.24
C PHE A 84 -14.19 -4.40 -1.60
N ALA A 85 -14.58 -4.03 -2.83
CA ALA A 85 -14.60 -2.64 -3.30
C ALA A 85 -15.54 -1.72 -2.47
N SER A 86 -16.56 -2.31 -1.82
CA SER A 86 -17.44 -1.60 -0.89
C SER A 86 -17.06 -1.74 0.58
N SER A 87 -15.88 -2.29 0.89
CA SER A 87 -15.38 -2.56 2.25
C SER A 87 -16.28 -3.50 3.07
N ASP A 88 -17.07 -4.33 2.40
CA ASP A 88 -17.93 -5.36 3.01
C ASP A 88 -17.10 -6.64 3.24
N PHE A 89 -16.18 -6.57 4.20
CA PHE A 89 -15.18 -7.64 4.43
C PHE A 89 -15.78 -8.92 5.00
N ASP A 90 -16.89 -8.85 5.72
CA ASP A 90 -17.59 -10.03 6.22
C ASP A 90 -18.15 -10.86 5.06
N SER A 91 -18.76 -10.20 4.08
CA SER A 91 -19.22 -10.84 2.85
C SER A 91 -18.05 -11.43 2.04
N VAL A 92 -16.89 -10.75 1.99
CA VAL A 92 -15.69 -11.28 1.30
C VAL A 92 -15.30 -12.63 1.89
N LEU A 93 -15.17 -12.74 3.21
CA LEU A 93 -14.79 -13.99 3.85
C LEU A 93 -15.86 -15.08 3.68
N TYR A 94 -17.12 -14.71 3.87
CA TYR A 94 -18.24 -15.65 3.76
C TYR A 94 -18.30 -16.30 2.36
N TYR A 95 -18.32 -15.49 1.31
CA TYR A 95 -18.41 -16.03 -0.06
C TYR A 95 -17.13 -16.72 -0.51
N ASN A 96 -15.95 -16.26 -0.09
CA ASN A 96 -14.70 -16.97 -0.34
C ASN A 96 -14.69 -18.38 0.26
N GLN A 97 -15.24 -18.59 1.45
CA GLN A 97 -15.36 -19.92 2.05
C GLN A 97 -16.28 -20.85 1.24
N ILE A 98 -17.38 -20.31 0.69
CA ILE A 98 -18.30 -21.05 -0.16
C ILE A 98 -17.59 -21.50 -1.45
N ILE A 99 -16.91 -20.58 -2.13
CA ILE A 99 -16.16 -20.88 -3.36
C ILE A 99 -15.04 -21.89 -3.09
N ALA A 100 -14.30 -21.71 -1.97
CA ALA A 100 -13.23 -22.62 -1.58
C ALA A 100 -13.75 -24.05 -1.32
N ARG A 101 -14.96 -24.21 -0.77
CA ARG A 101 -15.60 -25.52 -0.60
C ARG A 101 -15.88 -26.16 -1.95
N PHE A 102 -16.51 -25.42 -2.86
CA PHE A 102 -16.76 -25.90 -4.22
C PHE A 102 -15.46 -26.34 -4.90
N CYS A 103 -14.40 -25.53 -4.85
CA CYS A 103 -13.10 -25.85 -5.47
C CYS A 103 -12.44 -27.11 -4.90
N ARG A 104 -12.74 -27.50 -3.64
CA ARG A 104 -12.23 -28.75 -3.04
C ARG A 104 -13.00 -30.00 -3.53
N GLU A 105 -14.26 -29.83 -3.86
CA GLU A 105 -15.15 -30.93 -4.26
C GLU A 105 -15.18 -31.11 -5.80
N ALA A 106 -14.82 -30.08 -6.55
CA ALA A 106 -14.77 -30.09 -8.02
C ALA A 106 -13.59 -30.89 -8.55
N SER A 107 -13.75 -31.46 -9.75
CA SER A 107 -12.66 -32.10 -10.49
C SER A 107 -11.58 -31.09 -10.81
N ASP A 108 -10.33 -31.51 -10.70
CA ASP A 108 -9.18 -30.65 -10.97
C ASP A 108 -9.17 -30.20 -12.43
N SER A 109 -9.04 -28.89 -12.64
CA SER A 109 -9.02 -28.29 -13.97
C SER A 109 -8.42 -26.88 -13.92
N PRO A 110 -7.91 -26.34 -15.04
CA PRO A 110 -7.37 -24.98 -15.07
C PRO A 110 -8.38 -23.91 -14.61
N SER A 111 -9.66 -24.06 -14.91
CA SER A 111 -10.69 -23.14 -14.43
C SER A 111 -10.88 -23.18 -12.91
N ILE A 112 -10.71 -24.34 -12.29
CA ILE A 112 -10.73 -24.48 -10.83
C ILE A 112 -9.49 -23.83 -10.20
N HIS A 113 -8.32 -23.96 -10.84
CA HIS A 113 -7.11 -23.25 -10.43
C HIS A 113 -7.28 -21.72 -10.50
N ASP A 114 -7.87 -21.18 -11.56
CA ASP A 114 -8.22 -19.77 -11.66
C ASP A 114 -9.13 -19.30 -10.51
N MET A 115 -10.13 -20.12 -10.15
CA MET A 115 -11.01 -19.81 -9.02
C MET A 115 -10.27 -19.84 -7.67
N LYS A 116 -9.46 -20.88 -7.41
CA LYS A 116 -8.63 -20.98 -6.20
C LYS A 116 -7.70 -19.77 -6.08
N ALA A 117 -7.05 -19.39 -7.19
CA ALA A 117 -6.18 -18.22 -7.25
C ALA A 117 -6.93 -16.93 -6.82
N ASN A 118 -8.13 -16.72 -7.36
CA ASN A 118 -8.96 -15.57 -6.98
C ASN A 118 -9.36 -15.60 -5.50
N VAL A 119 -9.76 -16.77 -4.97
CA VAL A 119 -10.10 -16.92 -3.54
C VAL A 119 -8.90 -16.55 -2.66
N TYR A 120 -7.72 -17.09 -2.98
CA TYR A 120 -6.51 -16.79 -2.21
C TYR A 120 -6.09 -15.33 -2.35
N ASN A 121 -6.18 -14.74 -3.55
CA ASN A 121 -5.87 -13.32 -3.77
C ASN A 121 -6.78 -12.42 -2.93
N MET A 122 -8.09 -12.64 -2.96
CA MET A 122 -9.04 -11.85 -2.16
C MET A 122 -8.88 -12.06 -0.65
N THR A 123 -8.47 -13.26 -0.23
CA THR A 123 -8.13 -13.52 1.16
C THR A 123 -6.84 -12.78 1.56
N GLY A 124 -5.84 -12.73 0.69
CA GLY A 124 -4.63 -11.92 0.87
C GLY A 124 -4.97 -10.43 1.02
N ASN A 125 -5.82 -9.90 0.13
CA ASN A 125 -6.31 -8.52 0.21
C ASN A 125 -7.04 -8.22 1.53
N TYR A 126 -7.83 -9.16 2.02
CA TYR A 126 -8.46 -9.04 3.34
C TYR A 126 -7.43 -8.91 4.47
N TRP A 127 -6.39 -9.73 4.49
CA TRP A 127 -5.37 -9.70 5.55
C TRP A 127 -4.50 -8.44 5.51
N ILE A 128 -4.21 -7.90 4.31
CA ILE A 128 -3.54 -6.59 4.20
C ILE A 128 -4.39 -5.49 4.84
N GLN A 129 -5.72 -5.51 4.63
CA GLN A 129 -6.64 -4.54 5.28
C GLN A 129 -6.67 -4.67 6.80
N LYS A 130 -6.38 -5.87 7.31
CA LYS A 130 -6.27 -6.13 8.76
C LYS A 130 -4.88 -5.82 9.32
N ALA A 131 -3.96 -5.30 8.49
CA ALA A 131 -2.57 -5.04 8.85
C ALA A 131 -1.79 -6.30 9.27
N GLU A 132 -2.10 -7.44 8.63
CA GLU A 132 -1.48 -8.74 8.84
C GLU A 132 -0.70 -9.17 7.58
N PRO A 133 0.45 -8.53 7.28
CA PRO A 133 1.17 -8.73 6.02
C PRO A 133 1.76 -10.14 5.86
N ASP A 134 2.12 -10.82 6.97
CA ASP A 134 2.60 -12.22 6.91
C ASP A 134 1.51 -13.14 6.38
N SER A 135 0.29 -13.01 6.92
CA SER A 135 -0.88 -13.76 6.44
C SER A 135 -1.17 -13.44 4.98
N SER A 136 -1.14 -12.15 4.62
CA SER A 136 -1.36 -11.70 3.25
C SER A 136 -0.36 -12.30 2.28
N LEU A 137 0.94 -12.23 2.58
CA LEU A 137 2.02 -12.81 1.76
C LEU A 137 1.83 -14.31 1.55
N ALA A 138 1.45 -15.05 2.60
CA ALA A 138 1.19 -16.48 2.52
C ALA A 138 0.03 -16.81 1.55
N TYR A 139 -1.04 -16.01 1.56
CA TYR A 139 -2.17 -16.21 0.65
C TYR A 139 -1.84 -15.76 -0.78
N TYR A 140 -1.11 -14.70 -1.00
CA TYR A 140 -0.68 -14.29 -2.34
C TYR A 140 0.27 -15.31 -2.99
N ARG A 141 1.16 -15.95 -2.22
CA ARG A 141 1.97 -17.07 -2.72
C ARG A 141 1.10 -18.23 -3.21
N LYS A 142 0.10 -18.62 -2.42
CA LYS A 142 -0.87 -19.66 -2.86
C LYS A 142 -1.62 -19.22 -4.11
N ALA A 143 -2.08 -17.97 -4.19
CA ALA A 143 -2.75 -17.45 -5.36
C ALA A 143 -1.86 -17.50 -6.60
N TYR A 144 -0.59 -17.12 -6.49
CA TYR A 144 0.37 -17.14 -7.58
C TYR A 144 0.62 -18.57 -8.10
N GLU A 145 0.81 -19.56 -7.20
CA GLU A 145 1.01 -20.95 -7.60
C GLU A 145 -0.23 -21.54 -8.27
N GLU A 146 -1.43 -21.30 -7.74
CA GLU A 146 -2.67 -21.75 -8.41
C GLU A 146 -2.86 -21.08 -9.77
N GLN A 147 -2.57 -19.78 -9.90
CA GLN A 147 -2.74 -19.07 -11.16
C GLN A 147 -1.81 -19.57 -12.26
N ARG A 148 -0.62 -20.09 -11.91
CA ARG A 148 0.30 -20.71 -12.88
C ARG A 148 -0.25 -22.00 -13.49
N LEU A 149 -1.16 -22.66 -12.81
CA LEU A 149 -1.86 -23.88 -13.25
C LEU A 149 -3.19 -23.58 -13.95
N GLY A 150 -3.66 -22.35 -13.85
CA GLY A 150 -4.88 -21.86 -14.47
C GLY A 150 -4.70 -21.46 -15.94
N ASN A 151 -5.81 -21.06 -16.55
CA ASN A 151 -5.85 -20.54 -17.92
C ASN A 151 -5.59 -19.05 -18.01
N ASN A 152 -5.88 -18.30 -16.96
CA ASN A 152 -5.85 -16.84 -16.98
C ASN A 152 -4.49 -16.28 -16.56
N VAL A 153 -3.49 -16.43 -17.43
CA VAL A 153 -2.12 -15.91 -17.19
C VAL A 153 -2.06 -14.39 -17.03
N PHE A 154 -3.09 -13.66 -17.48
CA PHE A 154 -3.16 -12.20 -17.40
C PHE A 154 -3.31 -11.66 -15.96
N ASN A 155 -3.64 -12.52 -14.99
CA ASN A 155 -3.66 -12.16 -13.58
C ASN A 155 -2.29 -12.28 -12.87
N LEU A 156 -1.32 -12.97 -13.50
CA LEU A 156 0.01 -13.18 -12.89
C LEU A 156 0.76 -11.87 -12.57
N PRO A 157 0.76 -10.83 -13.44
CA PRO A 157 1.38 -9.55 -13.09
C PRO A 157 0.79 -8.93 -11.82
N GLU A 158 -0.54 -8.92 -11.67
CA GLU A 158 -1.21 -8.38 -10.48
C GLU A 158 -0.79 -9.12 -9.21
N LEU A 159 -0.72 -10.45 -9.28
CA LEU A 159 -0.27 -11.26 -8.15
C LEU A 159 1.19 -11.00 -7.78
N CYS A 160 2.06 -10.75 -8.78
CA CYS A 160 3.42 -10.30 -8.51
C CYS A 160 3.44 -8.95 -7.78
N PHE A 161 2.58 -8.00 -8.16
CA PHE A 161 2.51 -6.70 -7.50
C PHE A 161 2.02 -6.83 -6.05
N ASN A 162 1.01 -7.66 -5.81
CA ASN A 162 0.52 -7.95 -4.46
C ASN A 162 1.58 -8.64 -3.58
N LEU A 163 2.37 -9.56 -4.15
CA LEU A 163 3.50 -10.20 -3.48
C LEU A 163 4.59 -9.17 -3.14
N ALA A 164 4.88 -8.24 -4.06
CA ALA A 164 5.83 -7.18 -3.84
C ALA A 164 5.40 -6.24 -2.70
N ASP A 165 4.14 -5.79 -2.73
CA ASP A 165 3.57 -4.93 -1.69
C ASP A 165 3.61 -5.60 -0.32
N ALA A 166 3.16 -6.85 -0.21
CA ALA A 166 3.19 -7.58 1.04
C ALA A 166 4.63 -7.79 1.56
N SER A 167 5.58 -8.06 0.66
CA SER A 167 7.01 -8.18 1.01
C SER A 167 7.56 -6.86 1.55
N ASN A 168 7.25 -5.74 0.90
CA ASN A 168 7.66 -4.41 1.36
C ASN A 168 7.07 -4.07 2.73
N HIS A 169 5.81 -4.46 2.99
CA HIS A 169 5.19 -4.28 4.30
C HIS A 169 5.92 -5.03 5.43
N LEU A 170 6.59 -6.11 5.09
CA LEU A 170 7.42 -6.89 6.01
C LEU A 170 8.87 -6.39 6.11
N GLY A 171 9.24 -5.36 5.32
CA GLY A 171 10.62 -4.90 5.21
C GLY A 171 11.50 -5.79 4.32
N ASN A 172 10.93 -6.77 3.63
CA ASN A 172 11.64 -7.66 2.71
C ASN A 172 11.76 -6.99 1.32
N TYR A 173 12.48 -5.89 1.25
CA TYR A 173 12.56 -5.05 0.05
C TYR A 173 13.23 -5.73 -1.15
N ALA A 174 14.13 -6.69 -0.93
CA ALA A 174 14.74 -7.50 -2.00
C ALA A 174 13.66 -8.33 -2.72
N ASP A 175 12.81 -9.02 -1.96
CA ASP A 175 11.68 -9.78 -2.50
C ASP A 175 10.67 -8.83 -3.18
N GLY A 176 10.42 -7.68 -2.57
CA GLY A 176 9.55 -6.63 -3.13
C GLY A 176 10.03 -6.20 -4.52
N ALA A 177 11.30 -5.82 -4.65
CA ALA A 177 11.89 -5.43 -5.93
C ALA A 177 11.87 -6.57 -6.95
N PHE A 178 12.16 -7.82 -6.52
CA PHE A 178 12.09 -9.00 -7.38
C PHE A 178 10.69 -9.20 -7.96
N TYR A 179 9.66 -9.21 -7.13
CA TYR A 179 8.29 -9.46 -7.60
C TYR A 179 7.75 -8.32 -8.48
N TYR A 180 8.05 -7.05 -8.18
CA TYR A 180 7.69 -5.94 -9.05
C TYR A 180 8.31 -6.08 -10.45
N ARG A 181 9.60 -6.41 -10.53
CA ARG A 181 10.26 -6.63 -11.83
C ARG A 181 9.72 -7.85 -12.56
N ARG A 182 9.43 -8.93 -11.82
CA ARG A 182 8.78 -10.11 -12.40
C ARG A 182 7.43 -9.74 -13.00
N GLY A 183 6.64 -8.91 -12.31
CA GLY A 183 5.38 -8.40 -12.80
C GLY A 183 5.54 -7.54 -14.06
N LEU A 184 6.53 -6.63 -14.11
CA LEU A 184 6.84 -5.84 -15.32
C LEU A 184 7.20 -6.74 -16.50
N PHE A 185 8.09 -7.71 -16.29
CA PHE A 185 8.45 -8.68 -17.32
C PHE A 185 7.22 -9.43 -17.87
N LEU A 186 6.30 -9.81 -16.99
CA LEU A 186 5.05 -10.46 -17.40
C LEU A 186 4.13 -9.50 -18.15
N CYS A 187 4.03 -8.22 -17.76
CA CYS A 187 3.31 -7.20 -18.51
C CYS A 187 3.83 -7.08 -19.95
N ASP A 188 5.15 -7.02 -20.12
CA ASP A 188 5.79 -6.92 -21.43
C ASP A 188 5.56 -8.20 -22.25
N SER A 189 5.77 -9.37 -21.65
CA SER A 189 5.59 -10.67 -22.31
C SER A 189 4.15 -10.91 -22.77
N LEU A 190 3.17 -10.42 -22.02
CA LEU A 190 1.75 -10.52 -22.32
C LEU A 190 1.23 -9.32 -23.14
N GLN A 191 2.10 -8.39 -23.53
CA GLN A 191 1.76 -7.19 -24.30
C GLN A 191 0.64 -6.37 -23.65
N LEU A 192 0.66 -6.25 -22.33
CA LEU A 192 -0.32 -5.45 -21.60
C LEU A 192 -0.11 -3.95 -21.84
N PRO A 193 -1.17 -3.12 -21.80
CA PRO A 193 -1.06 -1.68 -21.96
C PRO A 193 -0.09 -1.06 -20.96
N ASP A 194 0.69 -0.08 -21.38
CA ASP A 194 1.65 0.64 -20.53
C ASP A 194 0.99 1.35 -19.33
N THR A 195 -0.29 1.73 -19.46
CA THR A 195 -1.11 2.27 -18.37
C THR A 195 -1.23 1.31 -17.17
N LYS A 196 -0.88 0.04 -17.31
CA LYS A 196 -0.81 -0.91 -16.20
C LYS A 196 0.52 -0.90 -15.45
N LYS A 197 1.54 -0.25 -16.00
CA LYS A 197 2.92 -0.27 -15.46
C LYS A 197 3.21 0.85 -14.48
N TRP A 198 2.51 1.99 -14.56
CA TRP A 198 2.85 3.16 -13.74
C TRP A 198 2.79 2.89 -12.24
N THR A 199 1.83 2.06 -11.82
CA THR A 199 1.68 1.64 -10.43
C THR A 199 2.89 0.86 -9.94
N VAL A 200 3.45 0.02 -10.81
CA VAL A 200 4.64 -0.79 -10.52
C VAL A 200 5.87 0.09 -10.46
N TYR A 201 5.99 1.06 -11.37
CA TYR A 201 7.06 2.05 -11.31
C TYR A 201 7.02 2.84 -10.01
N TRP A 202 5.82 3.24 -9.57
CA TRP A 202 5.64 3.88 -8.29
C TRP A 202 6.09 2.96 -7.13
N GLY A 203 5.63 1.70 -7.11
CA GLY A 203 6.04 0.71 -6.10
C GLY A 203 7.55 0.48 -6.06
N LEU A 204 8.21 0.37 -7.23
CA LEU A 204 9.67 0.29 -7.31
C LEU A 204 10.35 1.55 -6.80
N GLY A 205 9.84 2.73 -7.17
CA GLY A 205 10.33 4.01 -6.66
C GLY A 205 10.33 4.05 -5.13
N GLN A 206 9.25 3.55 -4.52
CA GLN A 206 9.10 3.44 -3.08
C GLN A 206 10.04 2.39 -2.46
N THR A 207 10.12 1.19 -3.06
CA THR A 207 11.03 0.13 -2.59
C THR A 207 12.48 0.60 -2.56
N TYR A 208 12.95 1.26 -3.63
CA TYR A 208 14.31 1.79 -3.67
C TYR A 208 14.53 2.99 -2.76
N MET A 209 13.49 3.78 -2.48
CA MET A 209 13.55 4.82 -1.47
C MET A 209 13.81 4.23 -0.07
N GLU A 210 13.11 3.16 0.31
CA GLU A 210 13.32 2.47 1.58
C GLU A 210 14.71 1.86 1.68
N LEU A 211 15.23 1.34 0.57
CA LEU A 211 16.61 0.84 0.46
C LEU A 211 17.68 1.95 0.43
N ARG A 212 17.27 3.23 0.46
CA ARG A 212 18.16 4.40 0.32
C ARG A 212 18.94 4.40 -1.01
N ASP A 213 18.41 3.73 -2.03
CA ASP A 213 18.93 3.80 -3.40
C ASP A 213 18.19 4.91 -4.16
N PHE A 214 18.60 6.15 -3.89
CA PHE A 214 17.91 7.33 -4.39
C PHE A 214 18.02 7.53 -5.90
N GLU A 215 19.00 6.95 -6.57
CA GLU A 215 19.11 6.99 -8.03
C GLU A 215 18.03 6.14 -8.68
N LEU A 216 17.91 4.88 -8.30
CA LEU A 216 16.86 4.01 -8.81
C LEU A 216 15.47 4.47 -8.36
N SER A 217 15.33 4.91 -7.11
CA SER A 217 14.08 5.48 -6.63
C SER A 217 13.62 6.64 -7.51
N ASN A 218 14.51 7.59 -7.80
CA ASN A 218 14.20 8.72 -8.69
C ASN A 218 13.82 8.26 -10.09
N TYR A 219 14.60 7.35 -10.68
CA TYR A 219 14.35 6.81 -12.01
C TYR A 219 12.93 6.23 -12.14
N TYR A 220 12.51 5.39 -11.18
CA TYR A 220 11.19 4.79 -11.23
C TYR A 220 10.07 5.78 -10.92
N TYR A 221 10.28 6.75 -10.04
CA TYR A 221 9.31 7.82 -9.84
C TYR A 221 9.14 8.69 -11.08
N GLU A 222 10.20 8.98 -11.84
CA GLU A 222 10.10 9.71 -13.13
C GLU A 222 9.27 8.90 -14.14
N LEU A 223 9.49 7.59 -14.25
CA LEU A 223 8.68 6.73 -15.11
C LEU A 223 7.20 6.75 -14.71
N ALA A 224 6.91 6.66 -13.41
CA ALA A 224 5.52 6.77 -12.90
C ALA A 224 4.93 8.16 -13.20
N GLY A 225 5.73 9.22 -13.10
CA GLY A 225 5.34 10.59 -13.33
C GLY A 225 4.87 10.88 -14.76
N ASN A 226 5.31 10.11 -15.76
CA ASN A 226 4.83 10.24 -17.14
C ASN A 226 3.31 10.01 -17.25
N TYR A 227 2.72 9.30 -16.29
CA TYR A 227 1.28 8.99 -16.21
C TYR A 227 0.51 9.89 -15.23
N TYR A 228 1.13 10.95 -14.71
CA TYR A 228 0.53 11.82 -13.70
C TYR A 228 -0.83 12.38 -14.10
N GLN A 229 -1.03 12.70 -15.37
CA GLN A 229 -2.30 13.26 -15.86
C GLN A 229 -3.45 12.24 -15.82
N GLU A 230 -3.13 10.95 -15.96
CA GLU A 230 -4.08 9.85 -15.95
C GLU A 230 -4.48 9.43 -14.51
N MET A 231 -3.72 9.85 -13.51
CA MET A 231 -3.98 9.56 -12.11
C MET A 231 -5.24 10.26 -11.62
N ASN A 232 -6.04 9.56 -10.82
CA ASN A 232 -7.13 10.18 -10.08
C ASN A 232 -6.61 11.10 -8.95
N PRO A 233 -7.44 11.94 -8.31
CA PRO A 233 -6.99 12.87 -7.28
C PRO A 233 -6.25 12.24 -6.09
N TYR A 234 -6.71 11.08 -5.64
CA TYR A 234 -6.07 10.34 -4.56
C TYR A 234 -4.68 9.83 -4.97
N GLU A 235 -4.56 9.31 -6.18
CA GLU A 235 -3.30 8.84 -6.76
C GLU A 235 -2.32 9.99 -7.00
N LYS A 236 -2.79 11.14 -7.51
CA LYS A 236 -1.97 12.36 -7.68
C LYS A 236 -1.40 12.83 -6.36
N TRP A 237 -2.24 12.92 -5.34
CA TRP A 237 -1.81 13.28 -4.00
C TRP A 237 -0.80 12.27 -3.45
N GLY A 238 -1.08 10.97 -3.53
CA GLY A 238 -0.19 9.90 -3.05
C GLY A 238 1.17 9.90 -3.76
N TYR A 239 1.18 10.04 -5.09
CA TYR A 239 2.41 10.16 -5.87
C TYR A 239 3.26 11.36 -5.42
N LEU A 240 2.66 12.54 -5.27
CA LEU A 240 3.37 13.75 -4.84
C LEU A 240 3.88 13.62 -3.40
N ASN A 241 3.08 13.03 -2.51
CA ASN A 241 3.50 12.78 -1.14
C ASN A 241 4.71 11.82 -1.07
N ASN A 242 4.69 10.74 -1.84
CA ASN A 242 5.80 9.78 -1.88
C ASN A 242 7.05 10.37 -2.57
N ARG A 243 6.89 11.23 -3.58
CA ARG A 243 8.00 12.03 -4.12
C ARG A 243 8.61 12.95 -3.05
N GLY A 244 7.76 13.58 -2.23
CA GLY A 244 8.21 14.36 -1.08
C GLY A 244 9.02 13.52 -0.10
N ASN A 245 8.55 12.32 0.21
CA ASN A 245 9.27 11.39 1.10
C ASN A 245 10.63 10.96 0.52
N HIS A 246 10.74 10.74 -0.79
CA HIS A 246 12.01 10.49 -1.45
C HIS A 246 13.03 11.60 -1.16
N PHE A 247 12.64 12.86 -1.32
CA PHE A 247 13.51 14.01 -1.03
C PHE A 247 13.76 14.21 0.46
N TYR A 248 12.78 13.90 1.32
CA TYR A 248 12.95 13.89 2.77
C TYR A 248 14.07 12.95 3.21
N TYR A 249 14.04 11.70 2.74
CA TYR A 249 15.08 10.72 3.08
C TYR A 249 16.44 11.04 2.45
N LYS A 250 16.46 11.76 1.33
CA LYS A 250 17.67 12.33 0.73
C LYS A 250 18.18 13.56 1.50
N LYS A 251 17.43 14.04 2.50
CA LYS A 251 17.68 15.26 3.27
C LYS A 251 17.59 16.56 2.46
N ASP A 252 16.95 16.53 1.30
CA ASP A 252 16.59 17.71 0.51
C ASP A 252 15.20 18.21 0.93
N TYR A 253 15.15 18.84 2.09
CA TYR A 253 13.89 19.24 2.72
C TYR A 253 13.14 20.33 1.94
N LEU A 254 13.83 21.12 1.12
CA LEU A 254 13.17 22.11 0.25
C LEU A 254 12.39 21.43 -0.88
N GLN A 255 12.97 20.45 -1.53
CA GLN A 255 12.26 19.67 -2.55
C GLN A 255 11.14 18.83 -1.91
N ALA A 256 11.36 18.27 -0.72
CA ALA A 256 10.33 17.56 0.01
C ALA A 256 9.12 18.48 0.31
N GLU A 257 9.35 19.69 0.83
CA GLU A 257 8.32 20.72 1.08
C GLU A 257 7.55 21.05 -0.22
N TYR A 258 8.27 21.24 -1.32
CA TYR A 258 7.66 21.52 -2.63
C TYR A 258 6.68 20.43 -3.08
N TYR A 259 7.09 19.17 -3.05
CA TYR A 259 6.24 18.07 -3.50
C TYR A 259 5.04 17.82 -2.57
N ILE A 260 5.23 17.85 -1.25
CA ILE A 260 4.14 17.63 -0.29
C ILE A 260 3.15 18.81 -0.32
N SER A 261 3.61 20.05 -0.49
CA SER A 261 2.74 21.22 -0.68
C SER A 261 1.89 21.09 -1.94
N ARG A 262 2.47 20.63 -3.05
CA ARG A 262 1.70 20.34 -4.27
C ARG A 262 0.67 19.25 -4.05
N GLY A 263 1.02 18.20 -3.29
CA GLY A 263 0.07 17.15 -2.90
C GLY A 263 -1.09 17.70 -2.08
N LEU A 264 -0.81 18.57 -1.11
CA LEU A 264 -1.84 19.24 -0.33
C LEU A 264 -2.74 20.12 -1.22
N HIS A 265 -2.17 20.84 -2.19
CA HIS A 265 -2.92 21.68 -3.13
C HIS A 265 -3.87 20.87 -4.04
N VAL A 266 -3.49 19.66 -4.46
CA VAL A 266 -4.42 18.75 -5.17
C VAL A 266 -5.70 18.50 -4.38
N LEU A 267 -5.64 18.54 -3.05
CA LEU A 267 -6.80 18.29 -2.19
C LEU A 267 -7.72 19.50 -2.03
N ASP A 268 -7.38 20.69 -2.53
CA ASP A 268 -8.20 21.89 -2.37
C ASP A 268 -9.57 21.72 -3.04
N ASP A 269 -9.62 21.04 -4.18
CA ASP A 269 -10.85 20.72 -4.90
C ASP A 269 -11.59 19.49 -4.33
N TYR A 270 -11.03 18.82 -3.31
CA TYR A 270 -11.57 17.57 -2.74
C TYR A 270 -11.72 17.66 -1.22
N PRO A 271 -12.66 18.45 -0.70
CA PRO A 271 -12.83 18.69 0.75
C PRO A 271 -13.15 17.44 1.56
N GLN A 272 -13.69 16.39 0.93
CA GLN A 272 -13.95 15.09 1.57
C GLN A 272 -12.69 14.29 1.90
N MET A 273 -11.53 14.61 1.34
CA MET A 273 -10.24 13.97 1.60
C MET A 273 -9.57 14.57 2.85
N ILE A 274 -10.30 14.54 3.97
CA ILE A 274 -9.89 15.19 5.24
C ILE A 274 -8.68 14.47 5.85
N PHE A 275 -8.65 13.16 5.76
CA PHE A 275 -7.56 12.34 6.29
C PHE A 275 -6.23 12.66 5.59
N GLU A 276 -6.22 12.65 4.26
CA GLU A 276 -5.07 12.93 3.41
C GLU A 276 -4.55 14.35 3.64
N ARG A 277 -5.47 15.31 3.81
CA ARG A 277 -5.15 16.70 4.13
C ARG A 277 -4.42 16.83 5.47
N ASN A 278 -4.90 16.17 6.52
CA ASN A 278 -4.27 16.24 7.83
C ASN A 278 -2.96 15.47 7.90
N LEU A 279 -2.82 14.39 7.12
CA LEU A 279 -1.55 13.71 6.95
C LEU A 279 -0.50 14.63 6.27
N SER A 280 -0.88 15.29 5.17
CA SER A 280 -0.01 16.26 4.50
C SER A 280 0.39 17.42 5.42
N LYS A 281 -0.53 17.91 6.28
CA LYS A 281 -0.21 18.91 7.30
C LYS A 281 0.85 18.39 8.29
N GLY A 282 0.72 17.14 8.75
CA GLY A 282 1.73 16.54 9.62
C GLY A 282 3.11 16.51 8.96
N ASN A 283 3.18 16.08 7.69
CA ASN A 283 4.43 16.04 6.93
C ASN A 283 5.04 17.42 6.70
N LEU A 284 4.20 18.40 6.34
CA LEU A 284 4.66 19.79 6.18
C LEU A 284 5.11 20.39 7.51
N GLY A 285 4.44 20.06 8.63
CA GLY A 285 4.84 20.48 9.96
C GLY A 285 6.26 20.02 10.32
N GLU A 286 6.59 18.75 10.01
CA GLU A 286 7.94 18.24 10.15
C GLU A 286 8.94 18.98 9.25
N LEU A 287 8.63 19.16 7.97
CA LEU A 287 9.50 19.85 7.03
C LEU A 287 9.73 21.32 7.40
N TYR A 288 8.70 22.02 7.86
CA TYR A 288 8.85 23.37 8.40
C TYR A 288 9.78 23.41 9.62
N MET A 289 9.66 22.42 10.51
CA MET A 289 10.56 22.30 11.67
C MET A 289 12.01 22.06 11.23
N LEU A 290 12.23 21.17 10.25
CA LEU A 290 13.57 20.86 9.72
C LEU A 290 14.17 22.05 8.97
N ASN A 291 13.33 22.87 8.30
CA ASN A 291 13.72 24.10 7.62
C ASN A 291 13.79 25.32 8.56
N GLY A 292 13.64 25.16 9.88
CA GLY A 292 13.74 26.23 10.87
C GLY A 292 12.52 27.14 10.98
N LYS A 293 11.40 26.83 10.30
CA LYS A 293 10.14 27.58 10.33
C LYS A 293 9.27 27.12 11.52
N LEU A 294 9.73 27.31 12.77
CA LEU A 294 9.17 26.68 13.96
C LEU A 294 7.71 27.07 14.24
N ASP A 295 7.31 28.32 13.97
CA ASP A 295 5.92 28.78 14.17
C ASP A 295 4.95 28.07 13.19
N SER A 296 5.32 27.98 11.92
CA SER A 296 4.54 27.23 10.92
C SER A 296 4.45 25.75 11.29
N ALA A 297 5.56 25.15 11.72
CA ALA A 297 5.61 23.78 12.20
C ALA A 297 4.61 23.54 13.34
N GLN A 298 4.58 24.44 14.34
CA GLN A 298 3.66 24.35 15.47
C GLN A 298 2.18 24.36 15.04
N ILE A 299 1.80 25.23 14.09
CA ILE A 299 0.43 25.34 13.60
C ILE A 299 0.03 24.03 12.88
N TYR A 300 0.84 23.60 11.94
CA TYR A 300 0.56 22.43 11.11
C TYR A 300 0.53 21.12 11.90
N LEU A 301 1.48 20.93 12.83
CA LEU A 301 1.51 19.77 13.71
C LEU A 301 0.34 19.75 14.70
N ASN A 302 -0.06 20.89 15.26
CA ASN A 302 -1.21 20.96 16.16
C ASN A 302 -2.53 20.66 15.45
N ASP A 303 -2.72 21.15 14.22
CA ASP A 303 -3.90 20.86 13.41
C ASP A 303 -4.02 19.35 13.15
N SER A 304 -2.92 18.72 12.72
CA SER A 304 -2.83 17.30 12.47
C SER A 304 -3.05 16.48 13.75
N TYR A 305 -2.43 16.88 14.86
CA TYR A 305 -2.58 16.23 16.17
C TYR A 305 -4.04 16.20 16.63
N ARG A 306 -4.74 17.35 16.56
CA ARG A 306 -6.17 17.46 16.93
C ARG A 306 -7.02 16.47 16.13
N TYR A 307 -6.89 16.47 14.80
CA TYR A 307 -7.65 15.57 13.93
C TYR A 307 -7.40 14.11 14.25
N PHE A 308 -6.13 13.68 14.37
CA PHE A 308 -5.81 12.27 14.62
C PHE A 308 -6.14 11.83 16.05
N THR A 309 -6.21 12.77 17.01
CA THR A 309 -6.72 12.49 18.37
C THR A 309 -8.22 12.18 18.30
N GLU A 310 -9.02 12.99 17.62
CA GLU A 310 -10.45 12.77 17.43
C GLU A 310 -10.73 11.44 16.71
N MET A 311 -9.90 11.09 15.73
CA MET A 311 -9.99 9.83 14.99
C MET A 311 -9.45 8.61 15.76
N ASN A 312 -8.83 8.80 16.93
CA ASN A 312 -8.11 7.78 17.69
C ASN A 312 -7.15 6.95 16.82
N ASN A 313 -6.43 7.62 15.91
CA ASN A 313 -5.49 6.97 14.99
C ASN A 313 -4.10 6.88 15.63
N ARG A 314 -3.80 5.74 16.24
CA ARG A 314 -2.56 5.52 17.03
C ARG A 314 -1.28 5.70 16.21
N SER A 315 -1.24 5.24 14.96
CA SER A 315 -0.03 5.36 14.13
C SER A 315 0.26 6.81 13.76
N ALA A 316 -0.77 7.57 13.37
CA ALA A 316 -0.62 8.99 13.07
C ALA A 316 -0.27 9.79 14.34
N LEU A 317 -0.90 9.48 15.47
CA LEU A 317 -0.56 10.12 16.75
C LEU A 317 0.89 9.84 17.14
N TYR A 318 1.34 8.59 17.04
CA TYR A 318 2.74 8.26 17.31
C TYR A 318 3.68 9.13 16.51
N TYR A 319 3.42 9.29 15.21
CA TYR A 319 4.24 10.14 14.36
C TYR A 319 4.18 11.61 14.76
N ILE A 320 2.99 12.20 14.87
CA ILE A 320 2.83 13.64 15.16
C ILE A 320 3.41 14.00 16.55
N GLU A 321 3.20 13.17 17.56
CA GLU A 321 3.79 13.33 18.88
C GLU A 321 5.33 13.31 18.82
N THR A 322 5.89 12.44 17.97
CA THR A 322 7.34 12.38 17.72
C THR A 322 7.85 13.74 17.21
N GLN A 323 7.15 14.34 16.25
CA GLN A 323 7.53 15.65 15.71
C GLN A 323 7.34 16.78 16.74
N LEU A 324 6.28 16.72 17.55
CA LEU A 324 6.05 17.69 18.61
C LEU A 324 7.12 17.63 19.72
N ILE A 325 7.68 16.45 20.01
CA ILE A 325 8.81 16.30 20.94
C ILE A 325 10.02 17.05 20.40
N GLU A 326 10.43 16.82 19.16
CA GLU A 326 11.58 17.50 18.57
C GLU A 326 11.34 19.01 18.41
N LEU A 327 10.12 19.41 18.02
CA LEU A 327 9.77 20.83 17.95
C LEU A 327 9.94 21.52 19.30
N ALA A 328 9.49 20.91 20.40
CA ALA A 328 9.68 21.45 21.74
C ALA A 328 11.18 21.58 22.10
N LEU A 329 11.99 20.58 21.71
CA LEU A 329 13.45 20.66 21.90
C LEU A 329 14.08 21.80 21.10
N LYS A 330 13.69 22.00 19.85
CA LYS A 330 14.19 23.11 19.00
C LYS A 330 13.75 24.47 19.51
N GLN A 331 12.59 24.57 20.15
CA GLN A 331 12.10 25.77 20.82
C GLN A 331 12.74 25.99 22.21
N GLY A 332 13.57 25.06 22.70
CA GLY A 332 14.21 25.13 24.01
C GLY A 332 13.31 24.75 25.20
N ASP A 333 12.09 24.26 24.94
CA ASP A 333 11.14 23.86 25.99
C ASP A 333 11.33 22.39 26.37
N ILE A 334 12.41 22.10 27.11
CA ILE A 334 12.74 20.76 27.60
C ILE A 334 11.62 20.19 28.49
N SER A 335 10.94 21.03 29.26
CA SER A 335 9.84 20.61 30.13
C SER A 335 8.63 20.12 29.33
N ARG A 336 8.30 20.82 28.26
CA ARG A 336 7.23 20.37 27.31
C ARG A 336 7.61 19.08 26.64
N ALA A 337 8.85 18.96 26.16
CA ALA A 337 9.33 17.69 25.54
C ALA A 337 9.19 16.52 26.52
N GLY A 338 9.59 16.68 27.78
CA GLY A 338 9.44 15.66 28.83
C GLY A 338 7.98 15.26 29.08
N ARG A 339 7.05 16.21 29.10
CA ARG A 339 5.60 15.91 29.22
C ARG A 339 5.05 15.15 28.02
N LEU A 340 5.47 15.53 26.82
CA LEU A 340 5.08 14.82 25.60
C LEU A 340 5.60 13.37 25.60
N ILE A 341 6.85 13.16 26.00
CA ILE A 341 7.44 11.81 26.11
C ILE A 341 6.70 10.95 27.14
N ALA A 342 6.35 11.52 28.31
CA ALA A 342 5.66 10.79 29.38
C ALA A 342 4.25 10.31 28.97
N ASN A 343 3.58 11.02 28.06
CA ASN A 343 2.22 10.74 27.61
C ASN A 343 2.16 10.19 26.19
N ALA A 344 3.30 9.89 25.57
CA ALA A 344 3.36 9.53 24.17
C ALA A 344 2.72 8.16 23.88
N THR A 345 2.08 8.06 22.74
CA THR A 345 1.50 6.81 22.21
C THR A 345 2.57 5.71 22.12
N PRO A 346 2.32 4.52 22.69
CA PRO A 346 3.26 3.39 22.62
C PRO A 346 3.52 2.93 21.19
N GLY A 347 4.75 2.50 20.90
CA GLY A 347 5.21 2.04 19.59
C GLY A 347 4.80 0.60 19.23
N VAL A 348 3.61 0.17 19.60
CA VAL A 348 3.08 -1.17 19.29
C VAL A 348 2.45 -1.16 17.90
N HIS A 349 2.88 -2.06 17.02
CA HIS A 349 2.47 -2.13 15.60
C HIS A 349 2.76 -0.85 14.81
N ILE A 350 3.86 -0.17 15.14
CA ILE A 350 4.36 1.01 14.44
C ILE A 350 5.48 0.61 13.49
N ASP A 351 5.55 1.29 12.36
CA ASP A 351 6.60 1.11 11.36
C ASP A 351 8.00 1.37 11.93
N ALA A 352 8.98 0.59 11.50
CA ALA A 352 10.36 0.65 12.00
C ALA A 352 11.02 2.02 11.77
N ASN A 353 10.77 2.66 10.62
CA ASN A 353 11.32 4.00 10.33
C ASN A 353 10.74 5.07 11.27
N MET A 354 9.45 5.01 11.58
CA MET A 354 8.83 5.92 12.55
C MET A 354 9.41 5.71 13.96
N ILE A 355 9.62 4.45 14.36
CA ILE A 355 10.26 4.13 15.64
C ILE A 355 11.67 4.70 15.65
N ASN A 356 12.37 4.61 14.52
CA ASN A 356 13.73 5.12 14.40
C ASN A 356 13.79 6.65 14.55
N ILE A 357 12.90 7.39 13.88
CA ILE A 357 12.82 8.86 14.02
C ILE A 357 12.56 9.24 15.48
N ARG A 358 11.65 8.54 16.18
CA ARG A 358 11.43 8.77 17.61
C ARG A 358 12.67 8.46 18.44
N ASN A 359 13.41 7.39 18.13
CA ASN A 359 14.66 7.07 18.84
C ASN A 359 15.68 8.20 18.71
N GLN A 360 15.85 8.80 17.53
CA GLN A 360 16.74 9.94 17.32
C GLN A 360 16.34 11.16 18.18
N TYR A 361 15.04 11.46 18.23
CA TYR A 361 14.56 12.60 19.02
C TYR A 361 14.60 12.35 20.54
N LEU A 362 14.42 11.10 20.96
CA LEU A 362 14.63 10.70 22.36
C LEU A 362 16.13 10.75 22.76
N GLU A 363 17.03 10.38 21.85
CA GLU A 363 18.46 10.59 22.03
C GLU A 363 18.76 12.05 22.30
N HIS A 364 18.29 13.00 21.44
CA HIS A 364 18.46 14.43 21.60
C HIS A 364 17.92 14.94 22.96
N TYR A 365 16.74 14.43 23.39
CA TYR A 365 16.17 14.80 24.69
C TYR A 365 17.06 14.35 25.86
N TYR A 366 17.48 13.08 25.86
CA TYR A 366 18.30 12.53 26.94
C TYR A 366 19.72 13.11 26.98
N GLU A 367 20.30 13.45 25.85
CA GLU A 367 21.55 14.20 25.76
C GLU A 367 21.41 15.56 26.44
N ARG A 368 20.38 16.33 26.10
CA ARG A 368 20.12 17.68 26.69
C ARG A 368 19.77 17.64 28.16
N THR A 369 19.21 16.57 28.67
CA THR A 369 18.92 16.38 30.08
C THR A 369 20.08 15.78 30.88
N GLY A 370 21.20 15.44 30.22
CA GLY A 370 22.38 14.84 30.84
C GLY A 370 22.25 13.34 31.15
N ASP A 371 21.20 12.65 30.68
CA ASP A 371 21.06 11.21 30.82
C ASP A 371 21.74 10.51 29.64
N TYR A 372 23.06 10.57 29.62
CA TYR A 372 23.89 10.00 28.54
C TYR A 372 23.74 8.48 28.39
N ARG A 373 23.34 7.77 29.44
CA ARG A 373 23.09 6.34 29.37
C ARG A 373 21.90 6.04 28.45
N ARG A 374 20.78 6.73 28.67
CA ARG A 374 19.61 6.58 27.82
C ARG A 374 19.86 7.10 26.40
N ALA A 375 20.55 8.23 26.24
CA ALA A 375 20.94 8.74 24.93
C ALA A 375 21.71 7.68 24.14
N TYR A 376 22.72 7.05 24.74
CA TYR A 376 23.48 5.96 24.10
C TYR A 376 22.63 4.76 23.68
N GLU A 377 21.69 4.34 24.51
CA GLU A 377 20.79 3.22 24.17
C GLU A 377 19.90 3.52 22.94
N TYR A 378 19.43 4.76 22.80
CA TYR A 378 18.66 5.18 21.63
C TYR A 378 19.53 5.30 20.39
N LEU A 379 20.71 5.88 20.48
CA LEU A 379 21.68 5.93 19.37
C LEU A 379 22.05 4.53 18.87
N LYS A 380 22.27 3.58 19.77
CA LYS A 380 22.57 2.19 19.40
C LYS A 380 21.45 1.54 18.58
N ARG A 381 20.19 1.84 18.91
CA ARG A 381 19.03 1.34 18.14
C ARG A 381 18.98 1.94 16.74
N ASP A 382 19.26 3.22 16.59
CA ASP A 382 19.33 3.91 15.29
C ASP A 382 20.39 3.30 14.39
N VAL A 383 21.61 3.10 14.91
CA VAL A 383 22.71 2.48 14.16
C VAL A 383 22.36 1.07 13.70
N ALA A 384 21.77 0.25 14.57
CA ALA A 384 21.40 -1.13 14.21
C ALA A 384 20.37 -1.18 13.08
N LEU A 385 19.40 -0.27 13.04
CA LEU A 385 18.42 -0.21 11.94
C LEU A 385 19.08 0.25 10.63
N ASN A 386 19.91 1.27 10.67
CA ASN A 386 20.62 1.75 9.47
C ASN A 386 21.52 0.68 8.86
N ASP A 387 22.18 -0.14 9.69
CA ASP A 387 22.95 -1.29 9.24
C ASP A 387 22.07 -2.37 8.59
N SER A 388 20.88 -2.61 9.13
CA SER A 388 19.91 -3.55 8.54
C SER A 388 19.46 -3.09 7.15
N ILE A 389 19.10 -1.82 6.98
CA ILE A 389 18.70 -1.23 5.69
C ILE A 389 19.85 -1.35 4.67
N ARG A 390 21.09 -1.06 5.09
CA ARG A 390 22.26 -1.18 4.22
C ARG A 390 22.46 -2.61 3.75
N ASN A 391 22.34 -3.59 4.63
CA ASN A 391 22.49 -5.01 4.29
C ASN A 391 21.41 -5.46 3.30
N GLU A 392 20.17 -5.04 3.49
CA GLU A 392 19.07 -5.36 2.58
C GLU A 392 19.28 -4.74 1.20
N ARG A 393 19.79 -3.51 1.11
CA ARG A 393 20.17 -2.89 -0.16
C ARG A 393 21.23 -3.70 -0.91
N VAL A 394 22.24 -4.20 -0.21
CA VAL A 394 23.29 -5.06 -0.81
C VAL A 394 22.68 -6.36 -1.34
N ARG A 395 21.83 -7.03 -0.56
CA ARG A 395 21.11 -8.24 -1.00
C ARG A 395 20.28 -7.99 -2.26
N THR A 396 19.55 -6.89 -2.30
CA THR A 396 18.74 -6.49 -3.47
C THR A 396 19.63 -6.33 -4.70
N ARG A 397 20.75 -5.64 -4.58
CA ARG A 397 21.70 -5.44 -5.70
C ARG A 397 22.33 -6.74 -6.18
N VAL A 398 22.69 -7.66 -5.28
CA VAL A 398 23.20 -8.98 -5.67
C VAL A 398 22.13 -9.76 -6.44
N ALA A 399 20.91 -9.85 -5.91
CA ALA A 399 19.81 -10.54 -6.58
C ALA A 399 19.50 -9.95 -7.98
N GLU A 400 19.72 -8.65 -8.19
CA GLU A 400 19.56 -8.00 -9.49
C GLU A 400 20.62 -8.44 -10.51
N LEU A 401 21.83 -8.66 -10.06
CA LEU A 401 22.94 -9.13 -10.93
C LEU A 401 22.72 -10.58 -11.37
N ASP A 402 22.17 -11.42 -10.49
CA ASP A 402 21.89 -12.82 -10.77
C ASP A 402 20.73 -13.01 -11.77
N MET A 403 19.90 -11.97 -11.98
CA MET A 403 18.77 -12.01 -12.94
C MET A 403 19.13 -11.48 -14.34
N ARG A 404 20.35 -10.98 -14.56
CA ARG A 404 20.83 -10.51 -15.86
C ARG A 404 21.52 -11.62 -16.63
#